data_6a4559435d412d42c078d8808414450d
#
_entry.id   6a4559435d412d42c078d8808414450d
#
_cell.length_a   1.000
_cell.length_b   1.000
_cell.length_c   1.000
_cell.angle_alpha   90.00
_cell.angle_beta   90.00
_cell.angle_gamma   90.00
#
_symmetry.space_group_name_H-M   'P 1'
#
loop_
_entity.id
_entity.type
_entity.pdbx_description
1 polymer ?
#
loop_
_entity_poly.entity_id
_entity_poly.type
_entity_poly.pdbx_seq_one_letter_code
_entity_poly.pdbx_strand_id
1 'polypeptide(L)'
;MSKQGRKQSAKNHAEHASTPAVAALLNANIAHTLHPYDHDPSSELSYGLEAAAAIGINPEQVFKTLCVYADGALAMGVAPVDHMLDLKAIAHALGAKKAQMADPAEAERVTGYVVGGISPIGGRKRLPLVLDESALLFEAIYVSGGRRGFDIGIAPADLITVTGGNVAPIAKAS
;
A
#
# COMPACT_ATOMS: atom_id res chain seq x y z
N MET A 1 2.68 15.30 -30.34
CA MET A 1 3.56 15.38 -29.17
C MET A 1 4.97 15.78 -29.60
N SER A 2 5.58 16.74 -28.92
CA SER A 2 6.96 17.10 -29.16
C SER A 2 7.91 15.97 -28.75
N LYS A 3 9.10 15.91 -29.37
CA LYS A 3 10.13 14.91 -29.00
C LYS A 3 10.53 15.02 -27.50
N GLN A 4 10.44 16.21 -26.91
CA GLN A 4 10.72 16.45 -25.49
C GLN A 4 9.66 15.84 -24.58
N GLY A 5 8.38 15.93 -24.94
CA GLY A 5 7.30 15.34 -24.14
C GLY A 5 7.38 13.81 -24.10
N ARG A 6 7.76 13.18 -25.20
CA ARG A 6 7.95 11.73 -25.26
C ARG A 6 9.13 11.24 -24.40
N LYS A 7 10.24 11.99 -24.40
CA LYS A 7 11.42 11.67 -23.58
C LYS A 7 11.14 11.80 -22.09
N GLN A 8 10.39 12.84 -21.68
CA GLN A 8 10.01 13.05 -20.28
C GLN A 8 9.07 11.97 -19.78
N SER A 9 8.07 11.61 -20.57
CA SER A 9 7.13 10.55 -20.25
C SER A 9 7.83 9.19 -20.09
N ALA A 10 8.75 8.85 -20.99
CA ALA A 10 9.54 7.62 -20.93
C ALA A 10 10.46 7.58 -19.69
N LYS A 11 11.08 8.72 -19.33
CA LYS A 11 11.93 8.83 -18.15
C LYS A 11 11.12 8.62 -16.87
N ASN A 12 9.97 9.28 -16.73
CA ASN A 12 9.09 9.13 -15.58
C ASN A 12 8.59 7.69 -15.45
N HIS A 13 8.24 7.06 -16.57
CA HIS A 13 7.80 5.67 -16.59
C HIS A 13 8.90 4.71 -16.12
N ALA A 14 10.15 4.92 -16.57
CA ALA A 14 11.30 4.13 -16.14
C ALA A 14 11.61 4.29 -14.65
N GLU A 15 11.51 5.52 -14.10
CA GLU A 15 11.70 5.78 -12.66
C GLU A 15 10.69 5.05 -11.80
N HIS A 16 9.39 5.05 -12.18
CA HIS A 16 8.33 4.37 -11.44
C HIS A 16 8.38 2.86 -11.62
N ALA A 17 8.79 2.36 -12.80
CA ALA A 17 8.97 0.93 -13.05
C ALA A 17 10.13 0.31 -12.26
N SER A 18 10.99 1.14 -11.63
CA SER A 18 12.13 0.65 -10.85
C SER A 18 11.76 0.19 -9.43
N THR A 19 10.54 0.46 -8.94
CA THR A 19 10.14 0.00 -7.60
C THR A 19 9.91 -1.51 -7.59
N PRO A 20 10.22 -2.19 -6.47
CA PRO A 20 9.93 -3.62 -6.35
C PRO A 20 8.44 -3.94 -6.53
N ALA A 21 7.55 -3.06 -6.08
CA ALA A 21 6.11 -3.25 -6.25
C ALA A 21 5.71 -3.30 -7.72
N VAL A 22 6.16 -2.34 -8.52
CA VAL A 22 5.86 -2.31 -9.96
C VAL A 22 6.49 -3.51 -10.68
N ALA A 23 7.73 -3.85 -10.34
CA ALA A 23 8.39 -5.02 -10.92
C ALA A 23 7.60 -6.32 -10.65
N ALA A 24 7.09 -6.49 -9.43
CA ALA A 24 6.27 -7.65 -9.07
C ALA A 24 4.98 -7.73 -9.90
N LEU A 25 4.31 -6.60 -10.11
CA LEU A 25 3.09 -6.54 -10.92
C LEU A 25 3.35 -6.83 -12.41
N LEU A 26 4.44 -6.29 -12.94
CA LEU A 26 4.85 -6.56 -14.33
C LEU A 26 5.18 -8.04 -14.53
N ASN A 27 5.93 -8.64 -13.60
CA ASN A 27 6.28 -10.05 -13.65
C ASN A 27 5.06 -10.96 -13.57
N ALA A 28 4.04 -10.56 -12.81
CA ALA A 28 2.80 -11.31 -12.64
C ALA A 28 1.76 -11.03 -13.73
N ASN A 29 2.03 -10.12 -14.68
CA ASN A 29 1.10 -9.67 -15.71
C ASN A 29 -0.21 -9.13 -15.13
N ILE A 30 -0.14 -8.40 -14.02
CA ILE A 30 -1.30 -7.82 -13.35
C ILE A 30 -1.51 -6.38 -13.82
N ALA A 31 -2.73 -6.08 -14.29
CA ALA A 31 -3.12 -4.75 -14.70
C ALA A 31 -3.10 -3.79 -13.51
N HIS A 32 -2.54 -2.62 -13.69
CA HIS A 32 -2.44 -1.58 -12.67
C HIS A 32 -2.25 -0.22 -13.33
N THR A 33 -2.50 0.84 -12.55
CA THR A 33 -2.27 2.22 -12.98
C THR A 33 -1.25 2.89 -12.07
N LEU A 34 -0.48 3.84 -12.61
CA LEU A 34 0.59 4.52 -11.88
C LEU A 34 0.15 5.95 -11.58
N HIS A 35 0.27 6.37 -10.32
CA HIS A 35 -0.17 7.67 -9.84
C HIS A 35 0.93 8.37 -9.05
N PRO A 36 1.93 8.98 -9.73
CA PRO A 36 2.93 9.80 -9.06
C PRO A 36 2.32 11.14 -8.62
N TYR A 37 2.78 11.66 -7.49
CA TYR A 37 2.43 12.98 -7.01
C TYR A 37 3.62 13.58 -6.24
N ASP A 38 3.64 14.92 -6.14
CA ASP A 38 4.69 15.61 -5.40
C ASP A 38 4.42 15.50 -3.90
N HIS A 39 5.28 14.76 -3.18
CA HIS A 39 5.22 14.69 -1.74
C HIS A 39 5.68 16.03 -1.13
N ASP A 40 4.85 16.61 -0.26
CA ASP A 40 5.15 17.82 0.50
C ASP A 40 5.59 17.46 1.92
N PRO A 41 6.90 17.58 2.24
CA PRO A 41 7.39 17.28 3.60
C PRO A 41 6.79 18.16 4.69
N SER A 42 6.23 19.33 4.34
CA SER A 42 5.59 20.24 5.28
C SER A 42 4.10 19.98 5.48
N SER A 43 3.53 19.03 4.78
CA SER A 43 2.11 18.69 4.88
C SER A 43 1.77 18.19 6.28
N GLU A 44 0.69 18.70 6.86
CA GLU A 44 0.13 18.21 8.12
C GLU A 44 -0.71 16.95 7.96
N LEU A 45 -1.05 16.59 6.73
CA LEU A 45 -1.79 15.37 6.44
C LEU A 45 -0.91 14.14 6.64
N SER A 46 -1.50 13.04 7.09
CA SER A 46 -0.84 11.73 7.03
C SER A 46 -0.48 11.39 5.58
N TYR A 47 0.48 10.52 5.39
CA TYR A 47 0.92 10.12 4.04
C TYR A 47 -0.24 9.65 3.15
N GLY A 48 -1.15 8.84 3.70
CA GLY A 48 -2.30 8.34 2.95
C GLY A 48 -3.31 9.41 2.59
N LEU A 49 -3.61 10.34 3.51
CA LEU A 49 -4.53 11.45 3.23
C LEU A 49 -3.91 12.44 2.23
N GLU A 50 -2.60 12.66 2.29
CA GLU A 50 -1.88 13.45 1.30
C GLU A 50 -2.01 12.82 -0.10
N ALA A 51 -1.80 11.52 -0.21
CA ALA A 51 -1.95 10.79 -1.47
C ALA A 51 -3.37 10.93 -2.03
N ALA A 52 -4.39 10.74 -1.21
CA ALA A 52 -5.78 10.86 -1.63
C ALA A 52 -6.08 12.27 -2.19
N ALA A 53 -5.63 13.31 -1.49
CA ALA A 53 -5.81 14.70 -1.93
C ALA A 53 -5.06 14.99 -3.23
N ALA A 54 -3.81 14.54 -3.34
CA ALA A 54 -2.96 14.79 -4.49
C ALA A 54 -3.45 14.08 -5.76
N ILE A 55 -3.95 12.85 -5.62
CA ILE A 55 -4.46 12.06 -6.75
C ILE A 55 -5.92 12.44 -7.09
N GLY A 56 -6.64 13.06 -6.15
CA GLY A 56 -8.05 13.43 -6.34
C GLY A 56 -9.02 12.26 -6.17
N ILE A 57 -8.69 11.31 -5.28
CA ILE A 57 -9.50 10.13 -4.98
C ILE A 57 -10.05 10.24 -3.56
N ASN A 58 -11.25 9.70 -3.32
CA ASN A 58 -11.82 9.67 -1.99
C ASN A 58 -10.92 8.87 -1.03
N PRO A 59 -10.69 9.37 0.21
CA PRO A 59 -9.87 8.67 1.19
C PRO A 59 -10.30 7.23 1.48
N GLU A 60 -11.58 6.93 1.39
CA GLU A 60 -12.12 5.57 1.59
C GLU A 60 -11.64 4.56 0.54
N GLN A 61 -11.14 5.04 -0.60
CA GLN A 61 -10.63 4.23 -1.71
C GLN A 61 -9.12 4.16 -1.73
N VAL A 62 -8.44 4.93 -0.88
CA VAL A 62 -6.98 4.91 -0.71
C VAL A 62 -6.66 4.14 0.55
N PHE A 63 -5.74 3.17 0.44
CA PHE A 63 -5.41 2.22 1.50
C PHE A 63 -3.97 2.41 1.96
N LYS A 64 -3.77 2.42 3.27
CA LYS A 64 -2.45 2.46 3.90
C LYS A 64 -2.01 1.05 4.27
N THR A 65 -0.72 0.79 4.15
CA THR A 65 -0.11 -0.48 4.54
C THR A 65 0.61 -0.31 5.87
N LEU A 66 0.16 -1.03 6.88
CA LEU A 66 0.68 -0.97 8.23
C LEU A 66 1.29 -2.31 8.62
N CYS A 67 2.51 -2.28 9.16
CA CYS A 67 3.15 -3.47 9.70
C CYS A 67 2.78 -3.65 11.18
N VAL A 68 2.45 -4.87 11.54
CA VAL A 68 2.11 -5.26 12.91
C VAL A 68 2.89 -6.48 13.33
N TYR A 69 3.05 -6.68 14.65
CA TYR A 69 3.44 -7.96 15.22
C TYR A 69 2.18 -8.70 15.63
N ALA A 70 1.96 -9.86 15.04
CA ALA A 70 0.91 -10.79 15.43
C ALA A 70 1.57 -11.94 16.21
N ASP A 71 1.38 -12.00 17.52
CA ASP A 71 2.09 -12.92 18.40
C ASP A 71 3.61 -12.91 18.17
N GLY A 72 4.18 -11.71 17.97
CA GLY A 72 5.61 -11.49 17.75
C GLY A 72 6.10 -11.66 16.32
N ALA A 73 5.28 -12.09 15.38
CA ALA A 73 5.64 -12.25 13.97
C ALA A 73 5.11 -11.08 13.13
N LEU A 74 5.92 -10.57 12.21
CA LEU A 74 5.52 -9.47 11.33
C LEU A 74 4.43 -9.90 10.36
N ALA A 75 3.44 -9.02 10.19
CA ALA A 75 2.36 -9.13 9.21
C ALA A 75 1.96 -7.73 8.73
N MET A 76 1.17 -7.67 7.68
CA MET A 76 0.66 -6.41 7.12
C MET A 76 -0.85 -6.32 7.22
N GLY A 77 -1.34 -5.14 7.60
CA GLY A 77 -2.75 -4.76 7.47
C GLY A 77 -2.88 -3.64 6.45
N VAL A 78 -3.81 -3.78 5.53
CA VAL A 78 -4.10 -2.78 4.49
C VAL A 78 -5.51 -2.25 4.72
N ALA A 79 -5.60 -1.00 5.14
CA ALA A 79 -6.85 -0.38 5.60
C ALA A 79 -7.05 1.01 4.98
N PRO A 80 -8.32 1.48 4.87
CA PRO A 80 -8.57 2.82 4.33
C PRO A 80 -7.85 3.91 5.13
N VAL A 81 -7.36 4.92 4.44
CA VAL A 81 -6.57 5.99 5.06
C VAL A 81 -7.41 6.90 5.99
N ASP A 82 -8.73 6.89 5.86
CA ASP A 82 -9.66 7.62 6.73
C ASP A 82 -10.14 6.80 7.93
N HIS A 83 -9.60 5.61 8.14
CA HIS A 83 -9.92 4.72 9.27
C HIS A 83 -8.66 4.34 10.03
N MET A 84 -8.85 3.81 11.22
CA MET A 84 -7.79 3.21 12.03
C MET A 84 -7.75 1.70 11.82
N LEU A 85 -6.57 1.10 11.95
CA LEU A 85 -6.45 -0.35 12.01
C LEU A 85 -6.96 -0.84 13.37
N ASP A 86 -7.88 -1.80 13.35
CA ASP A 86 -8.35 -2.49 14.55
C ASP A 86 -7.40 -3.64 14.87
N LEU A 87 -6.58 -3.47 15.91
CA LEU A 87 -5.55 -4.46 16.27
C LEU A 87 -6.13 -5.78 16.73
N LYS A 88 -7.28 -5.76 17.40
CA LYS A 88 -7.97 -7.00 17.81
C LYS A 88 -8.52 -7.75 16.59
N ALA A 89 -9.08 -7.00 15.64
CA ALA A 89 -9.64 -7.58 14.43
C ALA A 89 -8.57 -8.22 13.56
N ILE A 90 -7.42 -7.54 13.36
CA ILE A 90 -6.34 -8.13 12.56
C ILE A 90 -5.69 -9.33 13.24
N ALA A 91 -5.55 -9.30 14.58
CA ALA A 91 -5.08 -10.46 15.31
C ALA A 91 -5.98 -11.67 15.07
N HIS A 92 -7.30 -11.49 15.18
CA HIS A 92 -8.28 -12.53 14.90
C HIS A 92 -8.16 -13.06 13.46
N ALA A 93 -8.05 -12.15 12.48
CA ALA A 93 -7.93 -12.52 11.08
C ALA A 93 -6.65 -13.32 10.79
N LEU A 94 -5.59 -13.09 11.54
CA LEU A 94 -4.30 -13.79 11.40
C LEU A 94 -4.20 -15.06 12.26
N GLY A 95 -5.23 -15.37 13.05
CA GLY A 95 -5.19 -16.49 13.98
C GLY A 95 -4.27 -16.27 15.18
N ALA A 96 -3.96 -15.02 15.50
CA ALA A 96 -3.11 -14.63 16.60
C ALA A 96 -3.94 -14.24 17.84
N LYS A 97 -3.34 -14.33 19.01
CA LYS A 97 -3.97 -13.89 20.27
C LYS A 97 -3.91 -12.38 20.43
N LYS A 98 -2.82 -11.76 19.97
CA LYS A 98 -2.57 -10.32 20.14
C LYS A 98 -1.81 -9.76 18.94
N ALA A 99 -2.15 -8.53 18.58
CA ALA A 99 -1.40 -7.76 17.61
C ALA A 99 -1.05 -6.38 18.19
N GLN A 100 0.11 -5.86 17.80
CA GLN A 100 0.56 -4.50 18.12
C GLN A 100 1.28 -3.91 16.94
N MET A 101 1.37 -2.59 16.89
CA MET A 101 2.11 -1.92 15.82
C MET A 101 3.57 -2.32 15.86
N ALA A 102 4.15 -2.60 14.69
CA ALA A 102 5.55 -2.96 14.57
C ALA A 102 6.46 -1.74 14.77
N ASP A 103 7.69 -2.00 15.21
CA ASP A 103 8.74 -1.00 15.20
C ASP A 103 9.00 -0.52 13.77
N PRO A 104 8.90 0.81 13.49
CA PRO A 104 9.14 1.33 12.15
C PRO A 104 10.47 0.94 11.53
N ALA A 105 11.55 0.93 12.32
CA ALA A 105 12.88 0.55 11.82
C ALA A 105 12.91 -0.92 11.37
N GLU A 106 12.27 -1.81 12.09
CA GLU A 106 12.17 -3.22 11.70
C GLU A 106 11.28 -3.41 10.47
N ALA A 107 10.15 -2.69 10.41
CA ALA A 107 9.29 -2.71 9.23
C ALA A 107 10.05 -2.26 7.98
N GLU A 108 10.85 -1.20 8.06
CA GLU A 108 11.69 -0.74 6.95
C GLU A 108 12.74 -1.77 6.55
N ARG A 109 13.40 -2.37 7.53
CA ARG A 109 14.44 -3.38 7.29
C ARG A 109 13.87 -4.62 6.60
N VAL A 110 12.74 -5.12 7.05
CA VAL A 110 12.14 -6.36 6.54
C VAL A 110 11.47 -6.15 5.18
N THR A 111 10.77 -5.03 4.99
CA THR A 111 10.06 -4.75 3.73
C THR A 111 10.99 -4.20 2.65
N GLY A 112 12.04 -3.48 3.05
CA GLY A 112 12.90 -2.73 2.13
C GLY A 112 12.31 -1.40 1.67
N TYR A 113 11.17 -1.01 2.23
CA TYR A 113 10.52 0.27 1.95
C TYR A 113 10.65 1.21 3.14
N VAL A 114 10.54 2.52 2.90
CA VAL A 114 10.53 3.52 3.97
C VAL A 114 9.11 3.80 4.44
N VAL A 115 8.96 4.17 5.70
CA VAL A 115 7.66 4.60 6.26
C VAL A 115 7.08 5.73 5.41
N GLY A 116 5.79 5.64 5.10
CA GLY A 116 5.10 6.52 4.15
C GLY A 116 5.18 6.04 2.70
N GLY A 117 6.04 5.08 2.41
CA GLY A 117 6.17 4.45 1.10
C GLY A 117 6.17 2.93 1.14
N ILE A 118 5.75 2.33 2.27
CA ILE A 118 5.63 0.87 2.36
C ILE A 118 4.49 0.39 1.49
N SER A 119 4.83 -0.42 0.48
CA SER A 119 3.85 -1.06 -0.39
C SER A 119 3.46 -2.44 0.15
N PRO A 120 2.21 -2.88 -0.06
CA PRO A 120 1.81 -4.25 0.26
C PRO A 120 2.40 -5.28 -0.73
N ILE A 121 3.03 -4.80 -1.81
CA ILE A 121 3.49 -5.62 -2.93
C ILE A 121 5.00 -5.54 -3.04
N GLY A 122 5.66 -6.67 -3.31
CA GLY A 122 7.06 -6.68 -3.72
C GLY A 122 8.08 -6.41 -2.62
N GLY A 123 7.71 -6.48 -1.36
CA GLY A 123 8.65 -6.36 -0.24
C GLY A 123 9.74 -7.44 -0.27
N ARG A 124 10.87 -7.16 0.38
CA ARG A 124 12.01 -8.10 0.46
C ARG A 124 11.60 -9.46 1.01
N LYS A 125 10.71 -9.47 2.00
CA LYS A 125 10.15 -10.68 2.58
C LYS A 125 8.65 -10.65 2.38
N ARG A 126 8.08 -11.77 1.92
CA ARG A 126 6.63 -11.93 1.83
C ARG A 126 6.07 -12.11 3.23
N LEU A 127 5.21 -11.20 3.66
CA LEU A 127 4.57 -11.21 4.96
C LEU A 127 3.11 -11.65 4.82
N PRO A 128 2.53 -12.31 5.85
CA PRO A 128 1.08 -12.46 5.90
C PRO A 128 0.40 -11.10 5.78
N LEU A 129 -0.67 -11.03 5.01
CA LEU A 129 -1.34 -9.76 4.70
C LEU A 129 -2.86 -9.92 4.83
N VAL A 130 -3.49 -8.96 5.48
CA VAL A 130 -4.95 -8.84 5.55
C VAL A 130 -5.37 -7.51 4.91
N LEU A 131 -6.25 -7.60 3.93
CA LEU A 131 -6.87 -6.44 3.28
C LEU A 131 -8.25 -6.22 3.91
N ASP A 132 -8.54 -4.98 4.31
CA ASP A 132 -9.86 -4.65 4.84
C ASP A 132 -10.95 -4.92 3.80
N GLU A 133 -12.05 -5.51 4.26
CA GLU A 133 -13.16 -5.92 3.39
C GLU A 133 -13.80 -4.76 2.61
N SER A 134 -13.68 -3.51 3.09
CA SER A 134 -14.19 -2.34 2.38
C SER A 134 -13.58 -2.18 0.98
N ALA A 135 -12.40 -2.74 0.75
CA ALA A 135 -11.76 -2.74 -0.57
C ALA A 135 -12.64 -3.38 -1.65
N LEU A 136 -13.45 -4.36 -1.28
CA LEU A 136 -14.32 -5.08 -2.22
C LEU A 136 -15.47 -4.23 -2.76
N LEU A 137 -15.71 -3.05 -2.18
CA LEU A 137 -16.71 -2.09 -2.66
C LEU A 137 -16.26 -1.34 -3.93
N PHE A 138 -14.99 -1.45 -4.30
CA PHE A 138 -14.38 -0.69 -5.39
C PHE A 138 -13.85 -1.61 -6.49
N GLU A 139 -13.92 -1.15 -7.74
CA GLU A 139 -13.26 -1.85 -8.86
C GLU A 139 -11.74 -1.74 -8.75
N ALA A 140 -11.25 -0.61 -8.25
CA ALA A 140 -9.82 -0.39 -7.98
C ALA A 140 -9.65 0.34 -6.66
N ILE A 141 -8.58 0.00 -5.96
CA ILE A 141 -8.10 0.70 -4.77
C ILE A 141 -6.71 1.24 -5.05
N TYR A 142 -6.27 2.19 -4.23
CA TYR A 142 -4.96 2.85 -4.38
C TYR A 142 -4.10 2.53 -3.18
N VAL A 143 -2.91 2.01 -3.44
CA VAL A 143 -1.92 1.63 -2.42
C VAL A 143 -0.57 2.23 -2.76
N SER A 144 0.34 2.31 -1.79
CA SER A 144 1.70 2.79 -2.05
C SER A 144 2.37 1.96 -3.15
N GLY A 145 3.02 2.63 -4.07
CA GLY A 145 3.81 2.03 -5.13
C GLY A 145 5.25 1.69 -4.74
N GLY A 146 5.62 1.90 -3.47
CA GLY A 146 6.95 1.55 -2.96
C GLY A 146 7.85 2.74 -2.68
N ARG A 147 7.31 3.95 -2.66
CA ARG A 147 8.00 5.18 -2.24
C ARG A 147 6.98 6.27 -1.95
N ARG A 148 7.38 7.27 -1.18
CA ARG A 148 6.56 8.47 -0.96
C ARG A 148 6.33 9.17 -2.29
N GLY A 149 5.12 9.71 -2.49
CA GLY A 149 4.77 10.41 -3.73
C GLY A 149 4.44 9.50 -4.91
N PHE A 150 4.12 8.24 -4.64
CA PHE A 150 3.80 7.30 -5.70
C PHE A 150 2.80 6.23 -5.23
N ASP A 151 1.61 6.23 -5.81
CA ASP A 151 0.59 5.21 -5.56
C ASP A 151 0.31 4.38 -6.82
N ILE A 152 -0.20 3.19 -6.62
CA ILE A 152 -0.64 2.26 -7.65
C ILE A 152 -2.14 2.03 -7.47
N GLY A 153 -2.90 2.12 -8.59
CA GLY A 153 -4.28 1.67 -8.65
C GLY A 153 -4.33 0.21 -9.08
N ILE A 154 -5.06 -0.61 -8.36
CA ILE A 154 -5.15 -2.06 -8.60
C ILE A 154 -6.49 -2.62 -8.16
N ALA A 155 -7.01 -3.61 -8.87
CA ALA A 155 -8.21 -4.33 -8.46
C ALA A 155 -7.94 -5.11 -7.16
N PRO A 156 -8.85 -5.08 -6.18
CA PRO A 156 -8.65 -5.78 -4.90
C PRO A 156 -8.35 -7.27 -5.06
N ALA A 157 -9.02 -7.95 -5.97
CA ALA A 157 -8.76 -9.38 -6.23
C ALA A 157 -7.34 -9.62 -6.74
N ASP A 158 -6.82 -8.73 -7.58
CA ASP A 158 -5.45 -8.82 -8.08
C ASP A 158 -4.41 -8.56 -6.98
N LEU A 159 -4.70 -7.63 -6.06
CA LEU A 159 -3.85 -7.41 -4.90
C LEU A 159 -3.74 -8.68 -4.05
N ILE A 160 -4.86 -9.34 -3.79
CA ILE A 160 -4.88 -10.61 -3.04
C ILE A 160 -4.10 -11.69 -3.79
N THR A 161 -4.27 -11.79 -5.10
CA THR A 161 -3.54 -12.77 -5.92
C THR A 161 -2.03 -12.59 -5.83
N VAL A 162 -1.54 -11.36 -5.99
CA VAL A 162 -0.09 -11.09 -6.03
C VAL A 162 0.56 -11.18 -4.65
N THR A 163 -0.19 -10.91 -3.58
CA THR A 163 0.33 -10.94 -2.20
C THR A 163 0.08 -12.25 -1.47
N GLY A 164 -0.87 -13.05 -1.94
CA GLY A 164 -1.33 -14.24 -1.21
C GLY A 164 -2.09 -13.91 0.06
N GLY A 165 -2.59 -12.68 0.19
CA GLY A 165 -3.28 -12.20 1.38
C GLY A 165 -4.71 -12.71 1.52
N ASN A 166 -5.34 -12.30 2.62
CA ASN A 166 -6.74 -12.59 2.93
C ASN A 166 -7.52 -11.29 3.11
N VAL A 167 -8.84 -11.40 3.05
CA VAL A 167 -9.77 -10.28 3.28
C VAL A 167 -10.51 -10.51 4.58
N ALA A 168 -10.59 -9.48 5.42
CA ALA A 168 -11.32 -9.51 6.69
C ALA A 168 -11.65 -8.09 7.14
N PRO A 169 -12.63 -7.90 8.05
CA PRO A 169 -12.90 -6.59 8.64
C PRO A 169 -11.81 -6.23 9.65
N ILE A 170 -10.93 -5.30 9.30
CA ILE A 170 -9.80 -4.87 10.14
C ILE A 170 -9.75 -3.36 10.38
N ALA A 171 -10.67 -2.59 9.81
CA ALA A 171 -10.73 -1.15 10.00
C ALA A 171 -11.79 -0.77 11.02
N LYS A 172 -11.54 0.30 11.78
CA LYS A 172 -12.50 0.92 12.67
C LYS A 172 -12.53 2.44 12.45
N ALA A 173 -13.63 3.08 12.84
CA ALA A 173 -13.76 4.52 12.73
C ALA A 173 -12.64 5.24 13.51
N SER A 174 -12.14 6.30 12.92
CA SER A 174 -11.12 7.15 13.54
C SER A 174 -11.74 8.02 14.63
#